data_d5e88502cc65d3aa6c11494373724b7f
#
_entry.id   d5e88502cc65d3aa6c11494373724b7f
#
_cell.length_a   1.000
_cell.length_b   1.000
_cell.length_c   1.000
_cell.angle_alpha   90.00
_cell.angle_beta   90.00
_cell.angle_gamma   90.00
#
_symmetry.space_group_name_H-M   'P 1'
#
loop_
_entity.id
_entity.type
_entity.pdbx_description
1 polymer ?
#
loop_
_entity_poly.entity_id
_entity_poly.type
_entity_poly.pdbx_seq_one_letter_code
_entity_poly.pdbx_strand_id
1 'polypeptide(L)'
;MNLFLAVLSTLFSSLGDIFFKKSLKYNINLWNNDFLGQLLPLAVFIFAYGYFQFHFDTTLYISGPILFFIFLSLFFYTLGRYFHAKIFKVEKITHLLPYENLSKIFTIIFSFYLLSDISTTSFFITLFTIFVIILFSIDFKTITFSKNILVFSFSHLLLAIGNLIVGYILLETTKGGLGVTGYSFITTYLLMGVCVFFIPFFLLKWYGELKHIDAGFYIYRGFSGFLSWFSWFLGLVVISYLGLSVSVLLSFLGIFSTLFFAFFILREIPRKKDIFLTIIILILISIGFYFK
;
A
#
# COMPACT_ATOMS: atom_id res chain seq x y z
N MET A 1 -17.16 10.32 -10.35
CA MET A 1 -17.12 9.61 -9.05
C MET A 1 -15.83 8.81 -8.86
N ASN A 2 -15.47 7.93 -9.80
CA ASN A 2 -14.31 7.02 -9.61
C ASN A 2 -12.95 7.71 -9.50
N LEU A 3 -12.71 8.78 -10.27
CA LEU A 3 -11.48 9.58 -10.15
C LEU A 3 -11.37 10.26 -8.76
N PHE A 4 -12.48 10.77 -8.24
CA PHE A 4 -12.52 11.37 -6.89
C PHE A 4 -12.16 10.34 -5.82
N LEU A 5 -12.70 9.12 -5.90
CA LEU A 5 -12.36 8.04 -4.96
C LEU A 5 -10.88 7.66 -5.04
N ALA A 6 -10.29 7.64 -6.25
CA ALA A 6 -8.87 7.37 -6.44
C ALA A 6 -7.99 8.46 -5.79
N VAL A 7 -8.32 9.73 -6.01
CA VAL A 7 -7.61 10.85 -5.37
C VAL A 7 -7.75 10.79 -3.85
N LEU A 8 -8.94 10.51 -3.34
CA LEU A 8 -9.19 10.38 -1.91
C LEU A 8 -8.41 9.22 -1.30
N SER A 9 -8.37 8.06 -1.98
CA SER A 9 -7.54 6.92 -1.59
C SER A 9 -6.07 7.31 -1.45
N THR A 10 -5.52 8.01 -2.43
CA THR A 10 -4.10 8.41 -2.40
C THR A 10 -3.80 9.43 -1.29
N LEU A 11 -4.71 10.37 -1.03
CA LEU A 11 -4.58 11.32 0.09
C LEU A 11 -4.56 10.60 1.44
N PHE A 12 -5.47 9.67 1.66
CA PHE A 12 -5.52 8.88 2.91
C PHE A 12 -4.30 7.98 3.06
N SER A 13 -3.82 7.34 1.99
CA SER A 13 -2.56 6.58 2.03
C SER A 13 -1.41 7.45 2.49
N SER A 14 -1.22 8.59 1.84
CA SER A 14 -0.13 9.53 2.16
C SER A 14 -0.18 10.04 3.60
N LEU A 15 -1.35 10.42 4.09
CA LEU A 15 -1.54 10.81 5.49
C LEU A 15 -1.27 9.64 6.44
N GLY A 16 -1.74 8.43 6.09
CA GLY A 16 -1.48 7.22 6.84
C GLY A 16 0.01 6.97 7.04
N ASP A 17 0.81 7.09 5.98
CA ASP A 17 2.26 6.91 6.01
C ASP A 17 2.98 7.99 6.85
N ILE A 18 2.53 9.25 6.77
CA ILE A 18 3.05 10.33 7.61
C ILE A 18 2.80 10.07 9.10
N PHE A 19 1.59 9.67 9.48
CA PHE A 19 1.28 9.32 10.87
C PHE A 19 1.99 8.05 11.31
N PHE A 20 2.15 7.06 10.43
CA PHE A 20 2.97 5.88 10.67
C PHE A 20 4.41 6.27 10.98
N LYS A 21 5.03 7.12 10.15
CA LYS A 21 6.39 7.63 10.39
C LYS A 21 6.51 8.34 11.75
N LYS A 22 5.49 9.13 12.14
CA LYS A 22 5.46 9.75 13.47
C LYS A 22 5.41 8.71 14.60
N SER A 23 4.63 7.66 14.43
CA SER A 23 4.52 6.59 15.44
C SER A 23 5.83 5.83 15.65
N LEU A 24 6.66 5.68 14.59
CA LEU A 24 7.96 5.00 14.67
C LEU A 24 9.00 5.72 15.57
N LYS A 25 8.78 7.00 15.89
CA LYS A 25 9.65 7.77 16.80
C LYS A 25 9.57 7.29 18.25
N TYR A 26 8.50 6.61 18.64
CA TYR A 26 8.29 6.11 20.02
C TYR A 26 9.08 4.84 20.37
N ASN A 27 9.95 4.39 19.48
CA ASN A 27 10.88 3.26 19.70
C ASN A 27 10.23 1.94 20.16
N ILE A 28 9.00 1.71 19.77
CA ILE A 28 8.27 0.48 20.05
C ILE A 28 8.68 -0.59 19.03
N ASN A 29 8.61 -1.86 19.41
CA ASN A 29 8.83 -2.97 18.50
C ASN A 29 7.88 -2.86 17.31
N LEU A 30 8.37 -3.14 16.08
CA LEU A 30 7.59 -2.97 14.84
C LEU A 30 6.30 -3.80 14.83
N TRP A 31 6.34 -5.02 15.39
CA TRP A 31 5.14 -5.87 15.47
C TRP A 31 4.09 -5.32 16.43
N ASN A 32 4.51 -4.80 17.60
CA ASN A 32 3.60 -4.13 18.51
C ASN A 32 3.05 -2.84 17.90
N ASN A 33 3.87 -2.11 17.18
CA ASN A 33 3.43 -0.93 16.45
C ASN A 33 2.37 -1.31 15.41
N ASP A 34 2.60 -2.37 14.62
CA ASP A 34 1.63 -2.83 13.63
C ASP A 34 0.34 -3.35 14.28
N PHE A 35 0.43 -4.15 15.34
CA PHE A 35 -0.73 -4.63 16.09
C PHE A 35 -1.62 -3.47 16.56
N LEU A 36 -1.05 -2.49 17.26
CA LEU A 36 -1.82 -1.36 17.77
C LEU A 36 -2.47 -0.52 16.67
N GLY A 37 -1.84 -0.47 15.49
CA GLY A 37 -2.43 0.18 14.32
C GLY A 37 -3.62 -0.55 13.72
N GLN A 38 -3.85 -1.81 14.08
CA GLN A 38 -4.97 -2.60 13.58
C GLN A 38 -6.22 -2.51 14.46
N LEU A 39 -6.12 -2.02 15.69
CA LEU A 39 -7.25 -2.02 16.63
C LEU A 39 -8.45 -1.21 16.12
N LEU A 40 -8.20 0.01 15.64
CA LEU A 40 -9.28 0.86 15.13
C LEU A 40 -9.85 0.33 13.80
N PRO A 41 -9.02 -0.04 12.80
CA PRO A 41 -9.52 -0.71 11.60
C PRO A 41 -10.31 -1.98 11.89
N LEU A 42 -9.87 -2.81 12.83
CA LEU A 42 -10.58 -4.02 13.23
C LEU A 42 -12.03 -3.71 13.65
N ALA A 43 -12.20 -2.75 14.55
CA ALA A 43 -13.54 -2.34 14.98
C ALA A 43 -14.40 -1.89 13.78
N VAL A 44 -13.86 -1.03 12.91
CA VAL A 44 -14.59 -0.52 11.74
C VAL A 44 -15.00 -1.65 10.79
N PHE A 45 -14.09 -2.59 10.48
CA PHE A 45 -14.40 -3.68 9.53
C PHE A 45 -15.31 -4.75 10.13
N ILE A 46 -15.27 -4.99 11.45
CA ILE A 46 -16.26 -5.85 12.11
C ILE A 46 -17.67 -5.25 11.95
N PHE A 47 -17.82 -3.95 12.20
CA PHE A 47 -19.11 -3.27 12.00
C PHE A 47 -19.54 -3.27 10.54
N ALA A 48 -18.63 -2.99 9.59
CA ALA A 48 -18.97 -3.02 8.17
C ALA A 48 -19.37 -4.41 7.71
N TYR A 49 -18.62 -5.45 8.10
CA TYR A 49 -18.94 -6.84 7.79
C TYR A 49 -20.31 -7.23 8.36
N GLY A 50 -20.55 -6.96 9.65
CA GLY A 50 -21.85 -7.24 10.30
C GLY A 50 -23.00 -6.52 9.63
N TYR A 51 -22.81 -5.25 9.22
CA TYR A 51 -23.80 -4.49 8.47
C TYR A 51 -24.19 -5.16 7.16
N PHE A 52 -23.22 -5.60 6.34
CA PHE A 52 -23.48 -6.28 5.08
C PHE A 52 -24.18 -7.63 5.29
N GLN A 53 -23.73 -8.42 6.27
CA GLN A 53 -24.34 -9.73 6.57
C GLN A 53 -25.79 -9.59 7.05
N PHE A 54 -26.06 -8.60 7.92
CA PHE A 54 -27.37 -8.46 8.55
C PHE A 54 -28.42 -7.82 7.64
N HIS A 55 -28.02 -6.82 6.82
CA HIS A 55 -28.97 -6.07 6.00
C HIS A 55 -29.18 -6.64 4.61
N PHE A 56 -28.23 -7.40 4.08
CA PHE A 56 -28.29 -7.88 2.70
C PHE A 56 -28.27 -9.40 2.57
N ASP A 57 -28.28 -10.13 3.69
CA ASP A 57 -28.25 -11.60 3.74
C ASP A 57 -27.18 -12.19 2.79
N THR A 58 -26.03 -11.56 2.74
CA THR A 58 -24.94 -11.94 1.84
C THR A 58 -24.14 -13.06 2.47
N THR A 59 -24.48 -14.31 2.14
CA THR A 59 -23.57 -15.43 2.42
C THR A 59 -22.39 -15.40 1.47
N LEU A 60 -21.24 -15.00 1.97
CA LEU A 60 -20.01 -15.01 1.16
C LEU A 60 -19.46 -16.43 1.10
N TYR A 61 -19.74 -17.13 0.01
CA TYR A 61 -19.09 -18.42 -0.25
C TYR A 61 -17.67 -18.16 -0.77
N ILE A 62 -16.66 -18.35 0.09
CA ILE A 62 -15.26 -18.34 -0.30
C ILE A 62 -14.83 -19.77 -0.55
N SER A 63 -14.55 -20.12 -1.80
CA SER A 63 -13.98 -21.42 -2.13
C SER A 63 -12.58 -21.61 -1.55
N GLY A 64 -12.18 -22.88 -1.29
CA GLY A 64 -10.85 -23.19 -0.75
C GLY A 64 -9.69 -22.56 -1.54
N PRO A 65 -9.66 -22.63 -2.88
CA PRO A 65 -8.66 -21.93 -3.69
C PRO A 65 -8.61 -20.42 -3.48
N ILE A 66 -9.75 -19.75 -3.42
CA ILE A 66 -9.82 -18.30 -3.17
C ILE A 66 -9.25 -17.98 -1.79
N LEU A 67 -9.60 -18.77 -0.77
CA LEU A 67 -9.06 -18.60 0.57
C LEU A 67 -7.53 -18.73 0.60
N PHE A 68 -6.98 -19.73 -0.10
CA PHE A 68 -5.53 -19.88 -0.24
C PHE A 68 -4.87 -18.65 -0.85
N PHE A 69 -5.40 -18.12 -1.94
CA PHE A 69 -4.85 -16.92 -2.57
C PHE A 69 -4.99 -15.67 -1.69
N ILE A 70 -6.06 -15.54 -0.90
CA ILE A 70 -6.20 -14.47 0.09
C ILE A 70 -5.07 -14.56 1.11
N PHE A 71 -4.83 -15.73 1.71
CA PHE A 71 -3.73 -15.92 2.66
C PHE A 71 -2.37 -15.65 2.02
N LEU A 72 -2.14 -16.10 0.80
CA LEU A 72 -0.90 -15.86 0.08
C LEU A 72 -0.66 -14.36 -0.16
N SER A 73 -1.68 -13.63 -0.59
CA SER A 73 -1.64 -12.17 -0.74
C SER A 73 -1.30 -11.49 0.58
N LEU A 74 -1.99 -11.84 1.67
CA LEU A 74 -1.77 -11.28 2.99
C LEU A 74 -0.39 -11.61 3.56
N PHE A 75 0.15 -12.79 3.28
CA PHE A 75 1.51 -13.17 3.65
C PHE A 75 2.55 -12.26 2.99
N PHE A 76 2.48 -12.09 1.67
CA PHE A 76 3.40 -11.20 0.96
C PHE A 76 3.24 -9.74 1.41
N TYR A 77 2.02 -9.30 1.64
CA TYR A 77 1.74 -7.96 2.13
C TYR A 77 2.35 -7.74 3.52
N THR A 78 2.15 -8.65 4.46
CA THR A 78 2.68 -8.55 5.83
C THR A 78 4.20 -8.54 5.84
N LEU A 79 4.83 -9.43 5.06
CA LEU A 79 6.28 -9.50 4.95
C LEU A 79 6.86 -8.22 4.30
N GLY A 80 6.23 -7.76 3.23
CA GLY A 80 6.61 -6.49 2.58
C GLY A 80 6.49 -5.31 3.53
N ARG A 81 5.40 -5.23 4.27
CA ARG A 81 5.15 -4.20 5.27
C ARG A 81 6.18 -4.17 6.40
N TYR A 82 6.62 -5.32 6.86
CA TYR A 82 7.67 -5.43 7.87
C TYR A 82 9.00 -4.82 7.38
N PHE A 83 9.47 -5.18 6.18
CA PHE A 83 10.69 -4.61 5.60
C PHE A 83 10.53 -3.11 5.32
N HIS A 84 9.37 -2.69 4.83
CA HIS A 84 9.05 -1.29 4.62
C HIS A 84 9.16 -0.49 5.94
N ALA A 85 8.51 -0.95 7.01
CA ALA A 85 8.54 -0.32 8.32
C ALA A 85 9.97 -0.20 8.89
N LYS A 86 10.80 -1.23 8.67
CA LYS A 86 12.21 -1.24 9.10
C LYS A 86 13.00 -0.11 8.46
N ILE A 87 12.82 0.14 7.18
CA ILE A 87 13.51 1.22 6.47
C ILE A 87 12.90 2.58 6.79
N PHE A 88 11.58 2.65 6.88
CA PHE A 88 10.87 3.86 7.30
C PHE A 88 11.30 4.37 8.68
N LYS A 89 11.73 3.49 9.59
CA LYS A 89 12.24 3.88 10.91
C LYS A 89 13.53 4.69 10.80
N VAL A 90 14.42 4.37 9.87
CA VAL A 90 15.77 4.94 9.78
C VAL A 90 15.91 6.03 8.71
N GLU A 91 15.17 5.96 7.62
CA GLU A 91 15.28 6.89 6.50
C GLU A 91 14.19 7.97 6.53
N LYS A 92 14.47 9.13 5.92
CA LYS A 92 13.46 10.17 5.69
C LYS A 92 12.48 9.73 4.60
N ILE A 93 11.19 10.02 4.78
CA ILE A 93 10.17 9.71 3.75
C ILE A 93 10.51 10.38 2.43
N THR A 94 10.93 11.64 2.46
CA THR A 94 11.30 12.39 1.26
C THR A 94 12.42 11.75 0.44
N HIS A 95 13.33 10.99 1.07
CA HIS A 95 14.38 10.24 0.37
C HIS A 95 13.88 8.93 -0.24
N LEU A 96 12.88 8.31 0.38
CA LEU A 96 12.31 7.04 -0.06
C LEU A 96 11.26 7.20 -1.15
N LEU A 97 10.67 8.40 -1.26
CA LEU A 97 9.52 8.67 -2.11
C LEU A 97 9.68 8.22 -3.58
N PRO A 98 10.81 8.43 -4.27
CA PRO A 98 10.99 7.92 -5.62
C PRO A 98 10.88 6.40 -5.71
N TYR A 99 11.33 5.69 -4.66
CA TYR A 99 11.37 4.23 -4.59
C TYR A 99 10.07 3.63 -4.08
N GLU A 100 9.22 4.40 -3.40
CA GLU A 100 7.90 3.99 -2.90
C GLU A 100 6.97 3.56 -4.04
N ASN A 101 7.21 4.09 -5.23
CA ASN A 101 6.43 3.73 -6.41
C ASN A 101 6.86 2.42 -7.08
N LEU A 102 7.93 1.77 -6.63
CA LEU A 102 8.38 0.50 -7.19
C LEU A 102 7.30 -0.59 -7.09
N SER A 103 6.51 -0.64 -6.00
CA SER A 103 5.41 -1.60 -5.90
C SER A 103 4.37 -1.41 -7.01
N LYS A 104 4.05 -0.17 -7.34
CA LYS A 104 3.12 0.19 -8.41
C LYS A 104 3.68 -0.20 -9.78
N ILE A 105 4.96 0.10 -10.00
CA ILE A 105 5.68 -0.25 -11.23
C ILE A 105 5.74 -1.77 -11.40
N PHE A 106 6.09 -2.53 -10.37
CA PHE A 106 6.07 -4.00 -10.41
C PHE A 106 4.66 -4.55 -10.65
N THR A 107 3.63 -3.96 -10.03
CA THR A 107 2.25 -4.34 -10.27
C THR A 107 1.86 -4.14 -11.74
N ILE A 108 2.26 -3.05 -12.38
CA ILE A 108 2.03 -2.79 -13.81
C ILE A 108 2.70 -3.84 -14.68
N ILE A 109 3.95 -4.19 -14.40
CA ILE A 109 4.68 -5.22 -15.16
C ILE A 109 3.98 -6.57 -15.04
N PHE A 110 3.62 -6.98 -13.83
CA PHE A 110 2.92 -8.25 -13.62
C PHE A 110 1.53 -8.26 -14.27
N SER A 111 0.80 -7.13 -14.23
CA SER A 111 -0.48 -6.99 -14.90
C SER A 111 -0.37 -7.15 -16.42
N PHE A 112 0.71 -6.65 -17.03
CA PHE A 112 0.95 -6.86 -18.45
C PHE A 112 1.04 -8.33 -18.82
N TYR A 113 1.82 -9.11 -18.07
CA TYR A 113 2.01 -10.53 -18.36
C TYR A 113 0.83 -11.41 -17.97
N LEU A 114 0.13 -11.10 -16.89
CA LEU A 114 -0.88 -11.99 -16.31
C LEU A 114 -2.31 -11.59 -16.64
N LEU A 115 -2.59 -10.30 -16.83
CA LEU A 115 -3.94 -9.80 -17.06
C LEU A 115 -4.14 -9.25 -18.46
N SER A 116 -3.06 -8.98 -19.21
CA SER A 116 -3.07 -8.42 -20.57
C SER A 116 -3.90 -7.12 -20.69
N ASP A 117 -3.97 -6.35 -19.59
CA ASP A 117 -4.78 -5.13 -19.50
C ASP A 117 -4.01 -3.83 -19.84
N ILE A 118 -2.75 -3.96 -20.28
CA ILE A 118 -1.85 -2.84 -20.59
C ILE A 118 -1.27 -2.98 -21.98
N SER A 119 -1.13 -1.85 -22.70
CA SER A 119 -0.47 -1.82 -24.01
C SER A 119 1.04 -2.10 -23.91
N THR A 120 1.62 -2.65 -24.97
CA THR A 120 3.06 -2.90 -25.09
C THR A 120 3.87 -1.61 -24.91
N THR A 121 3.38 -0.48 -25.39
CA THR A 121 4.04 0.84 -25.23
C THR A 121 4.11 1.23 -23.76
N SER A 122 2.99 1.13 -23.02
CA SER A 122 2.95 1.42 -21.57
C SER A 122 3.87 0.51 -20.78
N PHE A 123 4.01 -0.76 -21.19
CA PHE A 123 4.95 -1.71 -20.58
C PHE A 123 6.40 -1.25 -20.75
N PHE A 124 6.83 -0.88 -21.98
CA PHE A 124 8.20 -0.39 -22.20
C PHE A 124 8.50 0.92 -21.47
N ILE A 125 7.54 1.85 -21.40
CA ILE A 125 7.70 3.08 -20.61
C ILE A 125 7.89 2.76 -19.14
N THR A 126 7.16 1.77 -18.62
CA THR A 126 7.30 1.30 -17.24
C THR A 126 8.68 0.70 -16.98
N LEU A 127 9.20 -0.14 -17.88
CA LEU A 127 10.58 -0.66 -17.80
C LEU A 127 11.62 0.45 -17.82
N PHE A 128 11.45 1.45 -18.70
CA PHE A 128 12.33 2.61 -18.74
C PHE A 128 12.29 3.41 -17.45
N THR A 129 11.12 3.54 -16.82
CA THR A 129 10.97 4.19 -15.52
C THR A 129 11.78 3.47 -14.43
N ILE A 130 11.76 2.13 -14.39
CA ILE A 130 12.61 1.34 -13.47
C ILE A 130 14.08 1.63 -13.72
N PHE A 131 14.50 1.61 -14.99
CA PHE A 131 15.90 1.89 -15.34
C PHE A 131 16.34 3.27 -14.84
N VAL A 132 15.52 4.30 -15.00
CA VAL A 132 15.77 5.64 -14.46
C VAL A 132 15.89 5.60 -12.93
N ILE A 133 14.99 4.92 -12.22
CA ILE A 133 15.05 4.78 -10.76
C ILE A 133 16.36 4.12 -10.33
N ILE A 134 16.76 3.04 -11.01
CA ILE A 134 18.01 2.33 -10.72
C ILE A 134 19.21 3.24 -10.91
N LEU A 135 19.30 3.96 -12.04
CA LEU A 135 20.39 4.90 -12.32
C LEU A 135 20.51 5.96 -11.22
N PHE A 136 19.41 6.53 -10.78
CA PHE A 136 19.44 7.53 -9.71
C PHE A 136 19.72 6.95 -8.31
N SER A 137 19.62 5.62 -8.16
CA SER A 137 19.92 4.92 -6.90
C SER A 137 21.41 4.64 -6.72
N ILE A 138 22.18 4.62 -7.81
CA ILE A 138 23.62 4.36 -7.78
C ILE A 138 24.34 5.61 -7.30
N ASP A 139 25.23 5.46 -6.34
CA ASP A 139 26.27 6.46 -6.08
C ASP A 139 27.42 6.25 -7.06
N PHE A 140 27.47 7.07 -8.11
CA PHE A 140 28.49 6.97 -9.15
C PHE A 140 29.92 7.21 -8.65
N LYS A 141 30.09 7.80 -7.46
CA LYS A 141 31.43 7.99 -6.89
C LYS A 141 32.00 6.71 -6.30
N THR A 142 31.13 5.87 -5.73
CA THR A 142 31.53 4.63 -5.05
C THR A 142 31.07 3.38 -5.79
N ILE A 143 30.22 3.53 -6.82
CA ILE A 143 29.56 2.45 -7.56
C ILE A 143 28.86 1.48 -6.60
N THR A 144 28.23 2.01 -5.55
CA THR A 144 27.55 1.21 -4.54
C THR A 144 26.07 1.51 -4.47
N PHE A 145 25.27 0.48 -4.25
CA PHE A 145 23.87 0.63 -3.90
C PHE A 145 23.70 0.80 -2.40
N SER A 146 22.86 1.72 -1.99
CA SER A 146 22.44 1.78 -0.59
C SER A 146 21.70 0.50 -0.21
N LYS A 147 22.19 -0.21 0.82
CA LYS A 147 21.54 -1.41 1.37
C LYS A 147 20.08 -1.14 1.75
N ASN A 148 19.80 0.05 2.28
CA ASN A 148 18.45 0.45 2.66
C ASN A 148 17.53 0.54 1.45
N ILE A 149 18.01 1.08 0.33
CA ILE A 149 17.25 1.15 -0.93
C ILE A 149 16.97 -0.25 -1.47
N LEU A 150 17.94 -1.16 -1.44
CA LEU A 150 17.72 -2.55 -1.88
C LEU A 150 16.66 -3.27 -1.04
N VAL A 151 16.74 -3.16 0.30
CA VAL A 151 15.73 -3.76 1.20
C VAL A 151 14.36 -3.10 0.98
N PHE A 152 14.31 -1.80 0.76
CA PHE A 152 13.09 -1.07 0.47
C PHE A 152 12.47 -1.50 -0.88
N SER A 153 13.30 -1.65 -1.92
CA SER A 153 12.86 -2.15 -3.22
C SER A 153 12.32 -3.57 -3.13
N PHE A 154 12.97 -4.44 -2.36
CA PHE A 154 12.48 -5.79 -2.10
C PHE A 154 11.14 -5.79 -1.37
N SER A 155 10.95 -4.91 -0.38
CA SER A 155 9.66 -4.77 0.29
C SER A 155 8.55 -4.40 -0.69
N HIS A 156 8.83 -3.51 -1.64
CA HIS A 156 7.87 -3.09 -2.66
C HIS A 156 7.56 -4.18 -3.70
N LEU A 157 8.51 -5.06 -4.00
CA LEU A 157 8.26 -6.24 -4.82
C LEU A 157 7.25 -7.18 -4.12
N LEU A 158 7.43 -7.44 -2.82
CA LEU A 158 6.51 -8.26 -2.05
C LEU A 158 5.10 -7.65 -1.99
N LEU A 159 5.01 -6.33 -1.76
CA LEU A 159 3.73 -5.61 -1.78
C LEU A 159 3.05 -5.68 -3.16
N ALA A 160 3.82 -5.60 -4.25
CA ALA A 160 3.29 -5.72 -5.61
C ALA A 160 2.70 -7.10 -5.87
N ILE A 161 3.37 -8.17 -5.43
CA ILE A 161 2.85 -9.54 -5.55
C ILE A 161 1.53 -9.69 -4.77
N GLY A 162 1.48 -9.18 -3.54
CA GLY A 162 0.25 -9.17 -2.74
C GLY A 162 -0.90 -8.42 -3.43
N ASN A 163 -0.64 -7.23 -3.95
CA ASN A 163 -1.63 -6.40 -4.67
C ASN A 163 -2.11 -7.08 -5.96
N LEU A 164 -1.22 -7.75 -6.69
CA LEU A 164 -1.59 -8.46 -7.91
C LEU A 164 -2.56 -9.61 -7.62
N ILE A 165 -2.26 -10.42 -6.60
CA ILE A 165 -3.10 -11.54 -6.22
C ILE A 165 -4.50 -11.05 -5.81
N VAL A 166 -4.60 -10.03 -4.96
CA VAL A 166 -5.90 -9.51 -4.55
C VAL A 166 -6.63 -8.82 -5.69
N GLY A 167 -5.91 -8.10 -6.55
CA GLY A 167 -6.49 -7.47 -7.75
C GLY A 167 -7.09 -8.51 -8.70
N TYR A 168 -6.37 -9.60 -8.94
CA TYR A 168 -6.86 -10.72 -9.76
C TYR A 168 -8.13 -11.35 -9.17
N ILE A 169 -8.12 -11.70 -7.88
CA ILE A 169 -9.29 -12.30 -7.22
C ILE A 169 -10.48 -11.33 -7.27
N LEU A 170 -10.24 -10.04 -7.02
CA LEU A 170 -11.30 -9.04 -7.03
C LEU A 170 -11.93 -8.91 -8.42
N LEU A 171 -11.12 -8.84 -9.48
CA LEU A 171 -11.60 -8.76 -10.86
C LEU A 171 -12.42 -10.00 -11.25
N GLU A 172 -11.98 -11.19 -10.84
CA GLU A 172 -12.71 -12.44 -11.10
C GLU A 172 -14.02 -12.52 -10.32
N THR A 173 -14.06 -12.06 -9.07
CA THR A 173 -15.26 -12.12 -8.21
C THR A 173 -16.27 -11.00 -8.51
N THR A 174 -15.83 -9.89 -9.11
CA THR A 174 -16.68 -8.73 -9.42
C THR A 174 -16.99 -8.58 -10.91
N LYS A 175 -16.87 -9.65 -11.69
CA LYS A 175 -17.27 -9.65 -13.11
C LYS A 175 -18.70 -9.14 -13.26
N GLY A 176 -18.85 -7.95 -13.82
CA GLY A 176 -20.15 -7.28 -14.01
C GLY A 176 -20.44 -6.11 -13.08
N GLY A 177 -19.51 -5.72 -12.23
CA GLY A 177 -19.59 -4.53 -11.37
C GLY A 177 -19.60 -4.83 -9.88
N LEU A 178 -19.35 -3.80 -9.07
CA LEU A 178 -19.29 -3.88 -7.62
C LEU A 178 -20.71 -3.82 -7.02
N GLY A 179 -21.38 -4.97 -6.99
CA GLY A 179 -22.65 -5.12 -6.25
C GLY A 179 -22.40 -5.32 -4.75
N VAL A 180 -23.49 -5.57 -4.00
CA VAL A 180 -23.42 -5.83 -2.56
C VAL A 180 -22.45 -6.96 -2.22
N THR A 181 -22.39 -8.01 -3.06
CA THR A 181 -21.43 -9.13 -2.91
C THR A 181 -19.97 -8.68 -3.01
N GLY A 182 -19.66 -7.77 -3.93
CA GLY A 182 -18.31 -7.23 -4.06
C GLY A 182 -17.89 -6.40 -2.85
N TYR A 183 -18.77 -5.55 -2.31
CA TYR A 183 -18.48 -4.82 -1.06
C TYR A 183 -18.32 -5.77 0.14
N SER A 184 -19.15 -6.80 0.24
CA SER A 184 -19.01 -7.83 1.27
C SER A 184 -17.68 -8.58 1.15
N PHE A 185 -17.25 -8.91 -0.08
CA PHE A 185 -15.94 -9.52 -0.31
C PHE A 185 -14.80 -8.59 0.14
N ILE A 186 -14.80 -7.31 -0.27
CA ILE A 186 -13.78 -6.34 0.11
C ILE A 186 -13.71 -6.21 1.64
N THR A 187 -14.83 -6.05 2.33
CA THR A 187 -14.84 -5.91 3.79
C THR A 187 -14.33 -7.17 4.48
N THR A 188 -14.69 -8.36 3.99
CA THR A 188 -14.17 -9.63 4.49
C THR A 188 -12.67 -9.76 4.30
N TYR A 189 -12.16 -9.43 3.10
CA TYR A 189 -10.73 -9.46 2.80
C TYR A 189 -9.94 -8.52 3.73
N LEU A 190 -10.43 -7.30 3.93
CA LEU A 190 -9.78 -6.32 4.80
C LEU A 190 -9.83 -6.76 6.28
N LEU A 191 -10.93 -7.34 6.72
CA LEU A 191 -11.05 -7.91 8.06
C LEU A 191 -10.03 -9.03 8.28
N MET A 192 -9.92 -9.98 7.34
CA MET A 192 -8.89 -11.02 7.38
C MET A 192 -7.48 -10.44 7.38
N GLY A 193 -7.23 -9.41 6.57
CA GLY A 193 -5.96 -8.71 6.51
C GLY A 193 -5.57 -8.10 7.86
N VAL A 194 -6.50 -7.43 8.52
CA VAL A 194 -6.29 -6.91 9.87
C VAL A 194 -5.97 -8.04 10.84
N CYS A 195 -6.73 -9.14 10.81
CA CYS A 195 -6.54 -10.28 11.71
C CYS A 195 -5.16 -10.93 11.57
N VAL A 196 -4.60 -11.00 10.37
CA VAL A 196 -3.26 -11.56 10.13
C VAL A 196 -2.17 -10.83 10.94
N PHE A 197 -2.29 -9.53 11.15
CA PHE A 197 -1.33 -8.76 11.95
C PHE A 197 -1.37 -9.07 13.46
N PHE A 198 -2.45 -9.69 13.94
CA PHE A 198 -2.53 -10.12 15.33
C PHE A 198 -1.72 -11.38 15.60
N ILE A 199 -1.47 -12.23 14.58
CA ILE A 199 -0.77 -13.50 14.75
C ILE A 199 0.63 -13.31 15.33
N PRO A 200 1.54 -12.47 14.78
CA PRO A 200 2.86 -12.25 15.35
C PRO A 200 2.83 -11.71 16.77
N PHE A 201 1.87 -10.81 17.07
CA PHE A 201 1.72 -10.23 18.39
C PHE A 201 1.42 -11.31 19.43
N PHE A 202 0.46 -12.19 19.18
CA PHE A 202 0.10 -13.26 20.11
C PHE A 202 1.19 -14.33 20.23
N LEU A 203 1.84 -14.69 19.12
CA LEU A 203 2.89 -15.73 19.11
C LEU A 203 4.15 -15.28 19.85
N LEU A 204 4.51 -14.01 19.72
CA LEU A 204 5.78 -13.49 20.26
C LEU A 204 5.64 -12.92 21.67
N LYS A 205 4.45 -12.90 22.26
CA LYS A 205 4.16 -12.52 23.67
C LYS A 205 4.76 -11.17 24.12
N TRP A 206 4.77 -10.15 23.25
CA TRP A 206 5.38 -8.84 23.49
C TRP A 206 4.52 -7.89 24.34
N TYR A 207 3.62 -8.40 25.17
CA TYR A 207 2.67 -7.59 25.96
C TYR A 207 3.35 -6.62 26.96
N GLY A 208 4.59 -6.92 27.40
CA GLY A 208 5.28 -6.14 28.41
C GLY A 208 5.62 -4.72 27.98
N GLU A 209 5.88 -4.50 26.68
CA GLU A 209 6.23 -3.19 26.13
C GLU A 209 5.04 -2.20 26.10
N LEU A 210 3.80 -2.69 26.20
CA LEU A 210 2.60 -1.86 26.07
C LEU A 210 2.29 -1.03 27.33
N LYS A 211 2.90 -1.34 28.48
CA LYS A 211 2.54 -0.74 29.76
C LYS A 211 2.94 0.74 29.92
N HIS A 212 3.85 1.26 29.09
CA HIS A 212 4.43 2.60 29.25
C HIS A 212 4.36 3.43 27.96
N ILE A 213 3.36 3.21 27.14
CA ILE A 213 3.24 3.89 25.85
C ILE A 213 2.49 5.21 26.03
N ASP A 214 3.07 6.30 25.50
CA ASP A 214 2.49 7.64 25.46
C ASP A 214 1.16 7.66 24.70
N ALA A 215 0.19 8.43 25.18
CA ALA A 215 -1.10 8.65 24.50
C ALA A 215 -0.93 9.17 23.05
N GLY A 216 0.08 10.00 22.81
CA GLY A 216 0.41 10.48 21.48
C GLY A 216 0.72 9.37 20.46
N PHE A 217 1.35 8.27 20.91
CA PHE A 217 1.57 7.12 20.06
C PHE A 217 0.25 6.50 19.59
N TYR A 218 -0.69 6.24 20.49
CA TYR A 218 -1.98 5.64 20.16
C TYR A 218 -2.75 6.49 19.16
N ILE A 219 -2.71 7.81 19.31
CA ILE A 219 -3.35 8.74 18.37
C ILE A 219 -2.71 8.60 16.98
N TYR A 220 -1.39 8.76 16.86
CA TYR A 220 -0.70 8.69 15.58
C TYR A 220 -0.85 7.31 14.93
N ARG A 221 -0.76 6.25 15.72
CA ARG A 221 -0.81 4.89 15.18
C ARG A 221 -2.23 4.45 14.84
N GLY A 222 -3.21 4.81 15.64
CA GLY A 222 -4.63 4.55 15.36
C GLY A 222 -5.08 5.25 14.08
N PHE A 223 -4.79 6.55 13.95
CA PHE A 223 -5.08 7.29 12.72
C PHE A 223 -4.33 6.74 11.51
N SER A 224 -3.06 6.41 11.63
CA SER A 224 -2.30 5.80 10.55
C SER A 224 -2.95 4.50 10.08
N GLY A 225 -3.29 3.60 11.02
CA GLY A 225 -3.95 2.35 10.70
C GLY A 225 -5.28 2.55 9.99
N PHE A 226 -6.15 3.39 10.55
CA PHE A 226 -7.44 3.69 9.96
C PHE A 226 -7.31 4.28 8.55
N LEU A 227 -6.49 5.31 8.36
CA LEU A 227 -6.30 5.98 7.07
C LEU A 227 -5.72 5.02 6.02
N SER A 228 -4.73 4.19 6.39
CA SER A 228 -4.14 3.22 5.47
C SER A 228 -5.15 2.16 5.02
N TRP A 229 -5.92 1.59 5.94
CA TRP A 229 -6.93 0.59 5.60
C TRP A 229 -8.12 1.17 4.84
N PHE A 230 -8.54 2.38 5.20
CA PHE A 230 -9.61 3.07 4.48
C PHE A 230 -9.16 3.46 3.07
N SER A 231 -7.91 3.91 2.91
CA SER A 231 -7.30 4.09 1.59
C SER A 231 -7.33 2.80 0.78
N TRP A 232 -6.97 1.68 1.39
CA TRP A 232 -6.98 0.41 0.70
C TRP A 232 -8.39 -0.04 0.31
N PHE A 233 -9.38 0.14 1.19
CA PHE A 233 -10.78 -0.07 0.84
C PHE A 233 -11.18 0.72 -0.40
N LEU A 234 -10.92 2.03 -0.42
CA LEU A 234 -11.20 2.88 -1.58
C LEU A 234 -10.44 2.41 -2.83
N GLY A 235 -9.17 2.01 -2.67
CA GLY A 235 -8.36 1.47 -3.76
C GLY A 235 -8.96 0.21 -4.38
N LEU A 236 -9.45 -0.74 -3.58
CA LEU A 236 -10.11 -1.94 -4.07
C LEU A 236 -11.43 -1.61 -4.79
N VAL A 237 -12.20 -0.63 -4.29
CA VAL A 237 -13.37 -0.12 -4.98
C VAL A 237 -13.00 0.49 -6.33
N VAL A 238 -11.94 1.28 -6.41
CA VAL A 238 -11.45 1.87 -7.66
C VAL A 238 -10.99 0.79 -8.64
N ILE A 239 -10.27 -0.24 -8.17
CA ILE A 239 -9.84 -1.38 -9.00
C ILE A 239 -11.05 -2.08 -9.65
N SER A 240 -12.12 -2.28 -8.89
CA SER A 240 -13.33 -2.95 -9.43
C SER A 240 -14.02 -2.17 -10.54
N TYR A 241 -13.90 -0.85 -10.55
CA TYR A 241 -14.53 0.00 -11.57
C TYR A 241 -13.61 0.36 -12.74
N LEU A 242 -12.32 0.56 -12.48
CA LEU A 242 -11.37 1.08 -13.46
C LEU A 242 -10.32 0.05 -13.91
N GLY A 243 -10.31 -1.12 -13.28
CA GLY A 243 -9.25 -2.11 -13.46
C GLY A 243 -8.00 -1.80 -12.65
N LEU A 244 -7.13 -2.81 -12.52
CA LEU A 244 -5.93 -2.74 -11.69
C LEU A 244 -4.94 -1.69 -12.20
N SER A 245 -4.66 -1.70 -13.51
CA SER A 245 -3.64 -0.83 -14.12
C SER A 245 -3.99 0.65 -14.03
N VAL A 246 -5.25 1.02 -14.29
CA VAL A 246 -5.71 2.42 -14.18
C VAL A 246 -5.68 2.88 -12.74
N SER A 247 -6.13 2.03 -11.82
CA SER A 247 -6.08 2.31 -10.38
C SER A 247 -4.66 2.56 -9.90
N VAL A 248 -3.71 1.71 -10.31
CA VAL A 248 -2.29 1.86 -9.98
C VAL A 248 -1.72 3.14 -10.57
N LEU A 249 -2.02 3.47 -11.83
CA LEU A 249 -1.56 4.72 -12.46
C LEU A 249 -2.07 5.96 -11.68
N LEU A 250 -3.35 5.98 -11.31
CA LEU A 250 -3.91 7.07 -10.52
C LEU A 250 -3.27 7.20 -9.13
N SER A 251 -2.83 6.07 -8.55
CA SER A 251 -2.16 6.07 -7.23
C SER A 251 -0.81 6.79 -7.22
N PHE A 252 -0.18 7.04 -8.39
CA PHE A 252 1.04 7.84 -8.47
C PHE A 252 0.82 9.31 -8.07
N LEU A 253 -0.42 9.81 -8.14
CA LEU A 253 -0.76 11.14 -7.61
C LEU A 253 -0.47 11.27 -6.12
N GLY A 254 -0.41 10.14 -5.39
CA GLY A 254 -0.02 10.10 -3.98
C GLY A 254 1.37 10.68 -3.70
N ILE A 255 2.28 10.69 -4.68
CA ILE A 255 3.62 11.26 -4.51
C ILE A 255 3.54 12.74 -4.08
N PHE A 256 2.71 13.52 -4.75
CA PHE A 256 2.54 14.94 -4.43
C PHE A 256 1.96 15.13 -3.03
N SER A 257 0.97 14.31 -2.68
CA SER A 257 0.36 14.34 -1.35
C SER A 257 1.37 13.99 -0.26
N THR A 258 2.19 12.97 -0.48
CA THR A 258 3.22 12.54 0.47
C THR A 258 4.30 13.62 0.63
N LEU A 259 4.78 14.23 -0.47
CA LEU A 259 5.72 15.36 -0.40
C LEU A 259 5.14 16.52 0.38
N PHE A 260 3.91 16.90 0.07
CA PHE A 260 3.21 17.99 0.74
C PHE A 260 3.10 17.74 2.25
N PHE A 261 2.56 16.59 2.64
CA PHE A 261 2.40 16.26 4.06
C PHE A 261 3.72 16.04 4.79
N ALA A 262 4.75 15.45 4.13
CA ALA A 262 6.08 15.31 4.71
C ALA A 262 6.70 16.68 5.02
N PHE A 263 6.56 17.63 4.10
CA PHE A 263 7.06 18.99 4.32
C PHE A 263 6.34 19.68 5.48
N PHE A 264 4.99 19.71 5.48
CA PHE A 264 4.24 20.46 6.49
C PHE A 264 4.17 19.77 7.85
N ILE A 265 4.03 18.44 7.89
CA ILE A 265 3.79 17.69 9.14
C ILE A 265 5.09 17.17 9.76
N LEU A 266 6.00 16.63 8.93
CA LEU A 266 7.28 16.08 9.42
C LEU A 266 8.41 17.10 9.38
N ARG A 267 8.23 18.23 8.69
CA ARG A 267 9.26 19.25 8.41
C ARG A 267 10.48 18.67 7.68
N GLU A 268 10.25 17.67 6.83
CA GLU A 268 11.28 17.06 6.01
C GLU A 268 11.43 17.84 4.70
N ILE A 269 12.64 18.35 4.44
CA ILE A 269 12.95 19.03 3.19
C ILE A 269 13.51 17.99 2.21
N PRO A 270 12.84 17.77 1.05
CA PRO A 270 13.32 16.83 0.04
C PRO A 270 14.62 17.34 -0.60
N ARG A 271 15.51 16.41 -0.96
CA ARG A 271 16.70 16.77 -1.74
C ARG A 271 16.32 17.13 -3.17
N LYS A 272 17.05 18.06 -3.79
CA LYS A 272 16.82 18.44 -5.20
C LYS A 272 16.80 17.22 -6.15
N LYS A 273 17.69 16.24 -5.91
CA LYS A 273 17.77 14.98 -6.64
C LYS A 273 16.43 14.19 -6.54
N ASP A 274 15.86 14.11 -5.36
CA ASP A 274 14.62 13.34 -5.12
C ASP A 274 13.40 14.01 -5.79
N ILE A 275 13.35 15.36 -5.75
CA ILE A 275 12.31 16.14 -6.46
C ILE A 275 12.43 15.91 -7.97
N PHE A 276 13.65 16.04 -8.52
CA PHE A 276 13.91 15.87 -9.95
C PHE A 276 13.53 14.46 -10.43
N LEU A 277 13.95 13.43 -9.70
CA LEU A 277 13.58 12.04 -10.00
C LEU A 277 12.07 11.83 -9.94
N THR A 278 11.40 12.39 -8.93
CA THR A 278 9.95 12.32 -8.81
C THR A 278 9.24 12.94 -10.02
N ILE A 279 9.69 14.10 -10.48
CA ILE A 279 9.13 14.77 -11.67
C ILE A 279 9.32 13.90 -12.92
N ILE A 280 10.51 13.33 -13.12
CA ILE A 280 10.77 12.44 -14.27
C ILE A 280 9.84 11.24 -14.24
N ILE A 281 9.69 10.56 -13.09
CA ILE A 281 8.81 9.41 -12.93
C ILE A 281 7.37 9.79 -13.29
N LEU A 282 6.89 10.93 -12.82
CA LEU A 282 5.53 11.39 -13.11
C LEU A 282 5.31 11.68 -14.61
N ILE A 283 6.28 12.29 -15.27
CA ILE A 283 6.22 12.54 -16.71
C ILE A 283 6.18 11.21 -17.48
N LEU A 284 7.07 10.27 -17.17
CA LEU A 284 7.11 8.96 -17.83
C LEU A 284 5.80 8.18 -17.66
N ILE A 285 5.24 8.18 -16.45
CA ILE A 285 3.97 7.51 -16.17
C ILE A 285 2.80 8.19 -16.89
N SER A 286 2.78 9.52 -16.95
CA SER A 286 1.76 10.27 -17.69
C SER A 286 1.80 9.95 -19.18
N ILE A 287 3.00 9.82 -19.75
CA ILE A 287 3.19 9.37 -21.13
C ILE A 287 2.67 7.94 -21.29
N GLY A 288 3.04 7.02 -20.39
CA GLY A 288 2.55 5.63 -20.41
C GLY A 288 1.02 5.54 -20.32
N PHE A 289 0.39 6.43 -19.57
CA PHE A 289 -1.07 6.52 -19.51
C PHE A 289 -1.71 7.00 -20.79
N TYR A 290 -1.09 7.95 -21.48
CA TYR A 290 -1.60 8.49 -22.75
C TYR A 290 -1.64 7.42 -23.86
N PHE A 291 -0.71 6.48 -23.86
CA PHE A 291 -0.62 5.38 -24.84
C PHE A 291 -1.39 4.11 -24.45
N LYS A 292 -2.21 4.16 -23.40
CA LYS A 292 -3.11 3.07 -23.03
C LYS A 292 -4.32 3.06 -23.96
#